data_39e7848a4a99331ffaa349ebe4b8da95
#
_entry.id   39e7848a4a99331ffaa349ebe4b8da95
#
_cell.length_a   1.000
_cell.length_b   1.000
_cell.length_c   1.000
_cell.angle_alpha   90.00
_cell.angle_beta   90.00
_cell.angle_gamma   90.00
#
_symmetry.space_group_name_H-M   'P 1'
#
loop_
_entity.id
_entity.type
_entity.pdbx_description
1 polymer ?
#
loop_
_entity_poly.entity_id
_entity_poly.type
_entity_poly.pdbx_seq_one_letter_code
_entity_poly.pdbx_strand_id
1 'polypeptide(L)'
;VIRPAADLSGALAVHQHDQGTLKVGLAIPYPVDGPGELLRVGPKPGTILPAFSQVQLEGQFNGGTLGLRVQVAQRDITTRPRELQLHKNFPNPFNAETTIRFDLPQAESVELSIYNSVGQRIRTLVDGVQSAGNHQIVWDSRTDEGQLVASGTYVYVLQSSDLRIARPLLLLK
;
A
#
# COMPACT_ATOMS: atom_id res chain seq x y z
N VAL A 1 6.40 -11.39 13.04
CA VAL A 1 5.97 -12.53 13.88
C VAL A 1 6.78 -13.73 13.43
N ILE A 2 7.40 -14.40 14.39
CA ILE A 2 8.18 -15.62 14.17
C ILE A 2 7.35 -16.78 14.67
N ARG A 3 7.20 -17.80 13.84
CA ARG A 3 6.48 -19.03 14.18
C ARG A 3 7.27 -20.24 13.70
N PRO A 4 7.37 -21.31 14.48
CA PRO A 4 7.84 -22.60 13.98
C PRO A 4 6.97 -23.08 12.82
N ALA A 5 7.54 -23.88 11.93
CA ALA A 5 6.75 -24.55 10.92
C ALA A 5 5.71 -25.48 11.57
N ALA A 6 4.60 -25.74 10.86
CA ALA A 6 3.45 -26.45 11.42
C ALA A 6 3.74 -27.91 11.84
N ASP A 7 4.77 -28.50 11.27
CA ASP A 7 5.25 -29.87 11.55
C ASP A 7 6.21 -29.97 12.75
N LEU A 8 6.61 -28.83 13.33
CA LEU A 8 7.52 -28.76 14.47
C LEU A 8 6.76 -28.48 15.80
N SER A 9 5.80 -29.31 16.12
CA SER A 9 5.08 -29.21 17.38
C SER A 9 6.02 -29.41 18.57
N GLY A 10 6.03 -28.45 19.51
CA GLY A 10 6.92 -28.44 20.67
C GLY A 10 8.26 -27.70 20.48
N ALA A 11 8.53 -27.16 19.30
CA ALA A 11 9.70 -26.32 19.12
C ALA A 11 9.53 -24.96 19.82
N LEU A 12 10.59 -24.51 20.47
CA LEU A 12 10.67 -23.19 21.12
C LEU A 12 11.44 -22.22 20.23
N ALA A 13 10.79 -21.14 19.79
CA ALA A 13 11.47 -20.07 19.09
C ALA A 13 11.65 -18.86 20.01
N VAL A 14 12.90 -18.46 20.20
CA VAL A 14 13.29 -17.25 20.95
C VAL A 14 13.86 -16.24 19.95
N HIS A 15 13.42 -15.01 20.07
CA HIS A 15 13.94 -13.94 19.21
C HIS A 15 14.34 -12.70 20.01
N GLN A 16 15.41 -12.06 19.57
CA GLN A 16 15.87 -10.78 20.09
C GLN A 16 16.10 -9.83 18.91
N HIS A 17 15.65 -8.61 19.05
CA HIS A 17 15.86 -7.55 18.06
C HIS A 17 16.84 -6.52 18.62
N ASP A 18 17.95 -6.32 17.93
CA ASP A 18 18.96 -5.35 18.29
C ASP A 18 19.51 -4.64 17.06
N GLN A 19 19.50 -3.31 17.07
CA GLN A 19 20.05 -2.42 16.02
C GLN A 19 19.72 -2.85 14.57
N GLY A 20 18.49 -3.26 14.30
CA GLY A 20 18.08 -3.71 12.97
C GLY A 20 18.40 -5.18 12.65
N THR A 21 19.08 -5.89 13.54
CA THR A 21 19.37 -7.32 13.40
C THR A 21 18.37 -8.14 14.20
N LEU A 22 17.78 -9.13 13.56
CA LEU A 22 16.92 -10.11 14.22
C LEU A 22 17.69 -11.40 14.47
N LYS A 23 17.91 -11.71 15.74
CA LYS A 23 18.52 -12.99 16.17
C LYS A 23 17.40 -13.95 16.55
N VAL A 24 17.40 -15.14 15.95
CA VAL A 24 16.41 -16.17 16.24
C VAL A 24 17.11 -17.43 16.66
N GLY A 25 16.76 -17.91 17.85
CA GLY A 25 17.14 -19.25 18.33
C GLY A 25 15.94 -20.20 18.21
N LEU A 26 16.15 -21.37 17.63
CA LEU A 26 15.15 -22.43 17.56
C LEU A 26 15.67 -23.65 18.31
N ALA A 27 14.95 -24.06 19.33
CA ALA A 27 15.21 -25.32 20.04
C ALA A 27 14.17 -26.36 19.61
N ILE A 28 14.64 -27.46 19.03
CA ILE A 28 13.80 -28.56 18.56
C ILE A 28 14.07 -29.77 19.46
N PRO A 29 13.04 -30.33 20.12
CA PRO A 29 13.23 -31.39 21.12
C PRO A 29 13.53 -32.78 20.53
N TYR A 30 13.48 -32.93 19.21
CA TYR A 30 13.69 -34.19 18.49
C TYR A 30 14.48 -33.97 17.19
N PRO A 31 15.13 -35.00 16.65
CA PRO A 31 15.81 -34.91 15.37
C PRO A 31 14.83 -34.60 14.24
N VAL A 32 15.23 -33.71 13.32
CA VAL A 32 14.48 -33.42 12.10
C VAL A 32 15.26 -34.02 10.94
N ASP A 33 14.69 -34.98 10.28
CA ASP A 33 15.28 -35.65 9.13
C ASP A 33 14.59 -35.17 7.83
N GLY A 34 15.40 -34.86 6.84
CA GLY A 34 14.91 -34.47 5.49
C GLY A 34 14.76 -32.98 5.27
N PRO A 35 14.41 -32.60 4.01
CA PRO A 35 14.16 -31.22 3.68
C PRO A 35 12.81 -30.75 4.22
N GLY A 36 12.78 -29.70 5.03
CA GLY A 36 11.58 -29.13 5.62
C GLY A 36 11.73 -27.66 5.96
N GLU A 37 10.61 -26.99 6.16
CA GLU A 37 10.58 -25.61 6.67
C GLU A 37 10.74 -25.65 8.19
N LEU A 38 11.83 -25.08 8.72
CA LEU A 38 12.07 -25.02 10.17
C LEU A 38 11.42 -23.80 10.83
N LEU A 39 11.36 -22.69 10.12
CA LEU A 39 10.95 -21.42 10.68
C LEU A 39 10.36 -20.50 9.63
N ARG A 40 9.25 -19.86 9.98
CA ARG A 40 8.65 -18.80 9.17
C ARG A 40 8.76 -17.47 9.89
N VAL A 41 9.40 -16.49 9.24
CA VAL A 41 9.52 -15.12 9.72
C VAL A 41 8.63 -14.22 8.85
N GLY A 42 7.77 -13.45 9.48
CA GLY A 42 6.90 -12.53 8.76
C GLY A 42 6.64 -11.24 9.54
N PRO A 43 6.16 -10.20 8.87
CA PRO A 43 5.81 -8.95 9.56
C PRO A 43 4.60 -9.17 10.47
N LYS A 44 4.53 -8.33 11.50
CA LYS A 44 3.31 -8.22 12.30
C LYS A 44 2.17 -7.70 11.41
N PRO A 45 0.93 -8.20 11.51
CA PRO A 45 -0.18 -7.66 10.74
C PRO A 45 -0.29 -6.13 10.89
N GLY A 46 -0.39 -5.41 9.76
CA GLY A 46 -0.46 -3.95 9.74
C GLY A 46 0.90 -3.22 9.73
N THR A 47 2.03 -3.93 9.72
CA THR A 47 3.36 -3.33 9.63
C THR A 47 3.76 -3.11 8.17
N ILE A 48 4.12 -1.88 7.81
CA ILE A 48 4.76 -1.56 6.53
C ILE A 48 6.24 -1.93 6.66
N LEU A 49 6.70 -2.89 5.86
CA LEU A 49 8.11 -3.23 5.79
C LEU A 49 8.81 -2.32 4.77
N PRO A 50 10.03 -1.82 5.11
CA PRO A 50 10.88 -1.21 4.10
C PRO A 50 11.27 -2.25 3.04
N ALA A 51 11.53 -1.80 1.81
CA ALA A 51 12.09 -2.68 0.78
C ALA A 51 13.45 -3.19 1.24
N PHE A 52 13.58 -4.49 1.45
CA PHE A 52 14.86 -5.10 1.78
C PHE A 52 15.65 -5.31 0.48
N SER A 53 16.83 -4.70 0.39
CA SER A 53 17.74 -4.92 -0.73
C SER A 53 18.58 -6.19 -0.55
N GLN A 54 18.78 -6.65 0.69
CA GLN A 54 19.51 -7.87 1.00
C GLN A 54 19.07 -8.46 2.35
N VAL A 55 18.97 -9.78 2.41
CA VAL A 55 18.84 -10.55 3.65
C VAL A 55 20.05 -11.48 3.72
N GLN A 56 20.90 -11.28 4.70
CA GLN A 56 22.04 -12.16 4.99
C GLN A 56 21.63 -13.07 6.15
N LEU A 57 21.76 -14.37 5.96
CA LEU A 57 21.49 -15.36 6.99
C LEU A 57 22.74 -16.19 7.25
N GLU A 58 23.11 -16.25 8.51
CA GLU A 58 24.16 -17.13 9.00
C GLU A 58 23.54 -18.09 10.03
N GLY A 59 23.82 -19.37 9.92
CA GLY A 59 23.29 -20.37 10.84
C GLY A 59 24.22 -21.56 11.04
N GLN A 60 24.22 -22.10 12.23
CA GLN A 60 24.87 -23.34 12.59
C GLN A 60 23.83 -24.29 13.19
N PHE A 61 23.91 -25.56 12.83
CA PHE A 61 23.07 -26.61 13.40
C PHE A 61 23.96 -27.78 13.86
N ASN A 62 23.92 -28.11 15.13
CA ASN A 62 24.72 -29.19 15.73
C ASN A 62 26.21 -29.21 15.34
N GLY A 63 26.81 -28.02 15.19
CA GLY A 63 28.23 -27.88 14.77
C GLY A 63 28.49 -28.08 13.25
N GLY A 64 27.48 -28.26 12.44
CA GLY A 64 27.56 -28.32 10.99
C GLY A 64 27.09 -27.05 10.30
N THR A 65 27.57 -26.80 9.08
CA THR A 65 27.14 -25.68 8.25
C THR A 65 25.81 -26.01 7.61
N LEU A 66 24.77 -25.21 7.90
CA LEU A 66 23.48 -25.29 7.21
C LEU A 66 23.56 -24.60 5.86
N GLY A 67 23.23 -25.34 4.79
CA GLY A 67 22.92 -24.73 3.51
C GLY A 67 21.53 -24.07 3.59
N LEU A 68 21.47 -22.79 3.95
CA LEU A 68 20.21 -22.04 4.02
C LEU A 68 19.78 -21.61 2.62
N ARG A 69 18.66 -22.15 2.12
CA ARG A 69 17.94 -21.58 0.99
C ARG A 69 16.97 -20.53 1.52
N VAL A 70 17.30 -19.27 1.27
CA VAL A 70 16.38 -18.18 1.53
C VAL A 70 15.47 -18.02 0.33
N GLN A 71 14.22 -18.43 0.45
CA GLN A 71 13.17 -17.95 -0.44
C GLN A 71 12.63 -16.66 0.15
N VAL A 72 13.15 -15.52 -0.30
CA VAL A 72 12.45 -14.26 -0.12
C VAL A 72 11.24 -14.33 -1.04
N ALA A 73 10.10 -14.74 -0.51
CA ALA A 73 8.84 -14.50 -1.18
C ALA A 73 8.71 -12.98 -1.27
N GLN A 74 9.14 -12.42 -2.37
CA GLN A 74 8.78 -11.08 -2.79
C GLN A 74 7.27 -11.12 -2.99
N ARG A 75 6.51 -11.06 -1.91
CA ARG A 75 5.17 -10.56 -2.03
C ARG A 75 5.36 -9.11 -2.42
N ASP A 76 5.09 -8.80 -3.66
CA ASP A 76 4.69 -7.46 -4.03
C ASP A 76 3.61 -7.08 -3.01
N ILE A 77 4.03 -6.36 -1.97
CA ILE A 77 3.12 -5.62 -1.13
C ILE A 77 2.78 -4.36 -1.92
N THR A 78 2.34 -4.52 -3.14
CA THR A 78 1.32 -3.67 -3.67
C THR A 78 0.13 -4.00 -2.79
N THR A 79 -0.07 -3.21 -1.76
CA THR A 79 -1.33 -3.17 -1.03
C THR A 79 -2.36 -2.76 -2.06
N ARG A 80 -2.84 -3.77 -2.82
CA ARG A 80 -3.99 -3.53 -3.70
C ARG A 80 -5.08 -3.03 -2.79
N PRO A 81 -5.60 -1.86 -3.04
CA PRO A 81 -6.74 -1.36 -2.30
C PRO A 81 -7.84 -2.44 -2.31
N ARG A 82 -8.51 -2.62 -1.19
CA ARG A 82 -9.58 -3.62 -1.08
C ARG A 82 -10.91 -3.10 -1.62
N GLU A 83 -11.03 -1.78 -1.70
CA GLU A 83 -12.24 -1.08 -2.14
C GLU A 83 -11.86 0.20 -2.89
N LEU A 84 -12.76 0.68 -3.72
CA LEU A 84 -12.65 1.99 -4.34
C LEU A 84 -12.74 3.05 -3.26
N GLN A 85 -11.71 3.89 -3.14
CA GLN A 85 -11.63 4.94 -2.15
C GLN A 85 -11.20 6.26 -2.79
N LEU A 86 -11.93 7.34 -2.47
CA LEU A 86 -11.55 8.70 -2.83
C LEU A 86 -11.05 9.40 -1.57
N HIS A 87 -9.79 9.86 -1.57
CA HIS A 87 -9.18 10.52 -0.42
C HIS A 87 -9.48 12.01 -0.39
N LYS A 88 -9.26 12.65 0.77
CA LYS A 88 -9.26 14.12 0.88
C LYS A 88 -8.12 14.67 0.04
N ASN A 89 -8.39 15.75 -0.70
CA ASN A 89 -7.34 16.48 -1.44
C ASN A 89 -6.38 17.18 -0.48
N PHE A 90 -5.15 17.36 -0.91
CA PHE A 90 -4.14 18.06 -0.13
C PHE A 90 -3.27 18.93 -1.05
N PRO A 91 -3.04 20.20 -0.66
CA PRO A 91 -3.63 20.92 0.47
C PRO A 91 -5.13 21.19 0.32
N ASN A 92 -5.85 21.43 1.42
CA ASN A 92 -7.24 21.90 1.45
C ASN A 92 -7.49 22.69 2.75
N PRO A 93 -7.68 24.00 2.74
CA PRO A 93 -7.74 24.88 1.56
C PRO A 93 -6.44 24.91 0.76
N PHE A 94 -6.54 25.27 -0.53
CA PHE A 94 -5.38 25.33 -1.42
C PHE A 94 -5.35 26.65 -2.21
N ASN A 95 -4.17 26.98 -2.70
CA ASN A 95 -3.92 28.11 -3.59
C ASN A 95 -3.20 27.59 -4.84
N ALA A 96 -3.69 27.90 -6.00
CA ALA A 96 -3.24 27.47 -7.31
C ALA A 96 -3.47 25.99 -7.62
N GLU A 97 -2.99 25.04 -6.82
CA GLU A 97 -3.10 23.62 -7.13
C GLU A 97 -3.36 22.75 -5.90
N THR A 98 -3.96 21.60 -6.11
CA THR A 98 -4.19 20.57 -5.09
C THR A 98 -4.10 19.18 -5.69
N THR A 99 -3.69 18.23 -4.87
CA THR A 99 -3.57 16.83 -5.23
C THR A 99 -4.78 16.04 -4.75
N ILE A 100 -5.42 15.33 -5.67
CA ILE A 100 -6.51 14.39 -5.41
C ILE A 100 -5.95 12.98 -5.53
N ARG A 101 -6.26 12.11 -4.57
CA ARG A 101 -5.84 10.71 -4.56
C ARG A 101 -7.05 9.80 -4.50
N PHE A 102 -6.97 8.68 -5.22
CA PHE A 102 -7.98 7.63 -5.16
C PHE A 102 -7.32 6.26 -5.34
N ASP A 103 -8.00 5.26 -4.82
CA ASP A 103 -7.55 3.87 -4.82
C ASP A 103 -8.53 3.00 -5.57
N LEU A 104 -8.01 2.10 -6.44
CA LEU A 104 -8.81 1.15 -7.21
C LEU A 104 -8.43 -0.29 -6.81
N PRO A 105 -9.41 -1.13 -6.43
CA PRO A 105 -9.17 -2.54 -6.08
C PRO A 105 -8.84 -3.39 -7.32
N GLN A 106 -9.35 -3.00 -8.47
CA GLN A 106 -9.16 -3.66 -9.77
C GLN A 106 -9.09 -2.63 -10.89
N ALA A 107 -8.66 -3.05 -12.07
CA ALA A 107 -8.70 -2.19 -13.24
C ALA A 107 -10.16 -1.97 -13.64
N GLU A 108 -10.58 -0.69 -13.72
CA GLU A 108 -11.94 -0.33 -14.11
C GLU A 108 -11.99 1.06 -14.78
N SER A 109 -13.08 1.32 -15.50
CA SER A 109 -13.34 2.62 -16.08
C SER A 109 -13.84 3.58 -15.01
N VAL A 110 -13.16 4.71 -14.85
CA VAL A 110 -13.51 5.75 -13.89
C VAL A 110 -13.50 7.12 -14.54
N GLU A 111 -14.39 7.99 -14.06
CA GLU A 111 -14.38 9.43 -14.34
C GLU A 111 -14.10 10.19 -13.05
N LEU A 112 -13.09 11.07 -13.06
CA LEU A 112 -12.83 12.03 -11.99
C LEU A 112 -13.06 13.43 -12.53
N SER A 113 -14.08 14.12 -12.02
CA SER A 113 -14.48 15.43 -12.50
C SER A 113 -14.66 16.43 -11.37
N ILE A 114 -14.40 17.73 -11.68
CA ILE A 114 -14.58 18.86 -10.78
C ILE A 114 -15.88 19.59 -11.14
N TYR A 115 -16.64 19.97 -10.12
CA TYR A 115 -17.90 20.70 -10.23
C TYR A 115 -17.87 21.96 -9.36
N ASN A 116 -18.55 23.01 -9.78
CA ASN A 116 -18.77 24.20 -8.95
C ASN A 116 -19.99 23.98 -8.00
N SER A 117 -20.29 24.98 -7.17
CA SER A 117 -21.36 24.94 -6.17
C SER A 117 -22.77 24.85 -6.76
N VAL A 118 -22.94 25.19 -8.04
CA VAL A 118 -24.22 25.04 -8.76
C VAL A 118 -24.32 23.77 -9.59
N GLY A 119 -23.33 22.86 -9.47
CA GLY A 119 -23.33 21.55 -10.09
C GLY A 119 -22.89 21.53 -11.57
N GLN A 120 -22.31 22.62 -12.06
CA GLN A 120 -21.72 22.64 -13.41
C GLN A 120 -20.37 21.98 -13.38
N ARG A 121 -20.09 21.09 -14.35
CA ARG A 121 -18.78 20.49 -14.53
C ARG A 121 -17.78 21.54 -15.01
N ILE A 122 -16.67 21.65 -14.30
CA ILE A 122 -15.61 22.62 -14.55
C ILE A 122 -14.46 21.95 -15.29
N ARG A 123 -14.09 20.73 -14.87
CA ARG A 123 -12.99 19.98 -15.48
C ARG A 123 -13.16 18.49 -15.33
N THR A 124 -12.77 17.75 -16.34
CA THR A 124 -12.56 16.30 -16.27
C THR A 124 -11.07 16.05 -16.12
N LEU A 125 -10.68 15.42 -15.00
CA LEU A 125 -9.29 15.10 -14.67
C LEU A 125 -8.86 13.72 -15.13
N VAL A 126 -9.78 12.75 -15.07
CA VAL A 126 -9.59 11.38 -15.53
C VAL A 126 -10.87 10.94 -16.22
N ASP A 127 -10.74 10.27 -17.37
CA ASP A 127 -11.84 9.63 -18.08
C ASP A 127 -11.28 8.39 -18.79
N GLY A 128 -11.68 7.20 -18.34
CA GLY A 128 -11.30 5.93 -18.95
C GLY A 128 -10.77 4.88 -17.97
N VAL A 129 -10.22 3.81 -18.52
CA VAL A 129 -9.75 2.65 -17.77
C VAL A 129 -8.46 2.99 -17.02
N GLN A 130 -8.49 2.80 -15.72
CA GLN A 130 -7.33 2.92 -14.83
C GLN A 130 -6.96 1.55 -14.27
N SER A 131 -5.67 1.31 -14.03
CA SER A 131 -5.18 0.07 -13.43
C SER A 131 -5.56 -0.04 -11.96
N ALA A 132 -5.54 -1.25 -11.41
CA ALA A 132 -5.61 -1.43 -9.96
C ALA A 132 -4.44 -0.74 -9.26
N GLY A 133 -4.67 -0.10 -8.11
CA GLY A 133 -3.63 0.57 -7.32
C GLY A 133 -4.02 1.96 -6.84
N ASN A 134 -3.00 2.70 -6.40
CA ASN A 134 -3.14 4.07 -5.91
C ASN A 134 -2.89 5.05 -7.05
N HIS A 135 -3.77 6.02 -7.21
CA HIS A 135 -3.71 7.06 -8.24
C HIS A 135 -3.60 8.43 -7.60
N GLN A 136 -2.87 9.33 -8.27
CA GLN A 136 -2.66 10.70 -7.81
C GLN A 136 -2.75 11.64 -9.01
N ILE A 137 -3.63 12.64 -8.92
CA ILE A 137 -3.89 13.62 -9.97
C ILE A 137 -3.82 15.02 -9.35
N VAL A 138 -3.18 15.94 -10.04
CA VAL A 138 -3.11 17.36 -9.65
C VAL A 138 -4.16 18.16 -10.42
N TRP A 139 -4.92 18.99 -9.70
CA TRP A 139 -5.76 20.01 -10.31
C TRP A 139 -5.14 21.40 -10.09
N ASP A 140 -4.94 22.09 -11.18
CA ASP A 140 -4.28 23.40 -11.30
C ASP A 140 -5.27 24.60 -11.25
N SER A 141 -6.46 24.43 -10.72
CA SER A 141 -7.53 25.44 -10.65
C SER A 141 -7.97 25.98 -12.02
N ARG A 142 -7.92 25.15 -13.07
CA ARG A 142 -8.34 25.52 -14.43
C ARG A 142 -9.51 24.69 -14.90
N THR A 143 -10.29 25.30 -15.81
CA THR A 143 -11.36 24.63 -16.55
C THR A 143 -10.76 23.72 -17.64
N ASP A 144 -11.61 22.97 -18.35
CA ASP A 144 -11.21 22.18 -19.52
C ASP A 144 -10.62 23.07 -20.63
N GLU A 145 -11.06 24.35 -20.73
CA GLU A 145 -10.54 25.33 -21.69
C GLU A 145 -9.25 26.05 -21.19
N GLY A 146 -8.74 25.66 -20.03
CA GLY A 146 -7.51 26.22 -19.45
C GLY A 146 -7.68 27.56 -18.72
N GLN A 147 -8.91 28.04 -18.51
CA GLN A 147 -9.19 29.29 -17.82
C GLN A 147 -9.12 29.08 -16.30
N LEU A 148 -8.53 30.03 -15.58
CA LEU A 148 -8.48 30.02 -14.13
C LEU A 148 -9.87 30.21 -13.53
N VAL A 149 -10.24 29.37 -12.57
CA VAL A 149 -11.50 29.48 -11.84
C VAL A 149 -11.38 30.46 -10.66
N ALA A 150 -12.49 31.01 -10.18
CA ALA A 150 -12.53 31.92 -9.04
C ALA A 150 -12.31 31.17 -7.70
N SER A 151 -11.90 31.92 -6.65
CA SER A 151 -11.92 31.39 -5.27
C SER A 151 -13.33 30.93 -4.89
N GLY A 152 -13.42 29.82 -4.18
CA GLY A 152 -14.71 29.27 -3.79
C GLY A 152 -14.67 27.78 -3.47
N THR A 153 -15.84 27.25 -3.15
CA THR A 153 -16.03 25.83 -2.89
C THR A 153 -16.35 25.09 -4.21
N TYR A 154 -15.64 24.02 -4.42
CA TYR A 154 -15.83 23.07 -5.52
C TYR A 154 -16.07 21.68 -4.96
N VAL A 155 -16.50 20.76 -5.79
CA VAL A 155 -16.71 19.36 -5.45
C VAL A 155 -16.01 18.52 -6.51
N TYR A 156 -15.16 17.60 -6.09
CA TYR A 156 -14.65 16.57 -6.98
C TYR A 156 -15.41 15.26 -6.79
N VAL A 157 -15.69 14.62 -7.90
CA VAL A 157 -16.51 13.40 -7.97
C VAL A 157 -15.72 12.34 -8.71
N LEU A 158 -15.54 11.20 -8.06
CA LEU A 158 -15.06 9.97 -8.67
C LEU A 158 -16.26 9.08 -8.93
N GLN A 159 -16.44 8.67 -10.17
CA GLN A 159 -17.51 7.78 -10.61
C GLN A 159 -16.91 6.56 -11.28
N SER A 160 -17.35 5.38 -10.87
CA SER A 160 -17.10 4.10 -11.54
C SER A 160 -18.44 3.52 -12.03
N SER A 161 -18.44 2.28 -12.55
CA SER A 161 -19.68 1.58 -12.97
C SER A 161 -20.71 1.47 -11.84
N ASP A 162 -20.25 1.24 -10.62
CA ASP A 162 -21.10 0.85 -9.48
C ASP A 162 -21.13 1.87 -8.35
N LEU A 163 -20.19 2.82 -8.32
CA LEU A 163 -20.02 3.70 -7.18
C LEU A 163 -19.73 5.14 -7.62
N ARG A 164 -20.34 6.08 -6.90
CA ARG A 164 -20.08 7.51 -7.04
C ARG A 164 -19.74 8.11 -5.69
N ILE A 165 -18.53 8.67 -5.56
CA ILE A 165 -18.03 9.31 -4.34
C ILE A 165 -17.75 10.76 -4.64
N ALA A 166 -18.22 11.68 -3.76
CA ALA A 166 -18.00 13.12 -3.88
C ALA A 166 -17.32 13.68 -2.63
N ARG A 167 -16.45 14.67 -2.81
CA ARG A 167 -15.78 15.38 -1.71
C ARG A 167 -15.65 16.87 -2.02
N PRO A 168 -15.83 17.75 -1.01
CA PRO A 168 -15.62 19.19 -1.18
C PRO A 168 -14.13 19.55 -1.16
N LEU A 169 -13.79 20.64 -1.84
CA LEU A 169 -12.49 21.31 -1.76
C LEU A 169 -12.67 22.83 -1.78
N LEU A 170 -11.76 23.56 -1.16
CA LEU A 170 -11.81 25.02 -0.99
C LEU A 170 -10.58 25.67 -1.64
N LEU A 171 -10.83 26.47 -2.68
CA LEU A 171 -9.81 27.28 -3.33
C LEU A 171 -9.79 28.68 -2.73
N LEU A 172 -8.63 29.12 -2.27
CA LEU A 172 -8.37 30.48 -1.78
C LEU A 172 -7.24 31.09 -2.61
N LYS A 173 -7.49 32.20 -3.25
CA LYS A 173 -6.50 32.99 -3.97
C LYS A 173 -6.16 34.24 -3.19
#